data_f1d36b6a4e1191d723550f963b9719df
#
_entry.id   f1d36b6a4e1191d723550f963b9719df
#
_cell.length_a   1.000
_cell.length_b   1.000
_cell.length_c   1.000
_cell.angle_alpha   90.00
_cell.angle_beta   90.00
_cell.angle_gamma   90.00
#
_symmetry.space_group_name_H-M   'P 1'
#
loop_
_entity.id
_entity.type
_entity.pdbx_description
1 polymer ?
#
loop_
_entity_poly.entity_id
_entity_poly.type
_entity_poly.pdbx_seq_one_letter_code
_entity_poly.pdbx_strand_id
1 'polypeptide(L)'
;MIEDAARKRGTGIAKRDPEYIRKKMQDGKAIIALQDEALAGFCYIETWGHGKYVANSGLIVAQEYRNYGLARRIKERAFELSREKYPNAKLFGITTSLAVMKINSDLGYRPVTFSELTTDVEFWNGCRSCPNFDILTRTEQKMCLCTGMLYDPEEEEKRERKAAEQKVEREEKPLELTQ
;
A
#
# COMPACT_ATOMS: atom_id res chain seq x y z
N MET A 1 9.72 17.00 -5.37
CA MET A 1 8.46 16.24 -5.52
C MET A 1 7.91 15.70 -4.19
N ILE A 2 8.58 14.78 -3.44
CA ILE A 2 8.08 14.28 -2.13
C ILE A 2 7.94 15.42 -1.13
N GLU A 3 8.93 16.28 -1.00
CA GLU A 3 8.88 17.44 -0.09
C GLU A 3 7.73 18.40 -0.42
N ASP A 4 7.51 18.70 -1.69
CA ASP A 4 6.42 19.59 -2.13
C ASP A 4 5.06 18.99 -1.86
N ALA A 5 4.91 17.68 -2.07
CA ALA A 5 3.70 16.96 -1.74
C ALA A 5 3.47 16.91 -0.21
N ALA A 6 4.51 16.72 0.60
CA ALA A 6 4.42 16.70 2.06
C ALA A 6 3.99 18.05 2.68
N ARG A 7 4.25 19.16 1.99
CA ARG A 7 3.82 20.51 2.42
C ARG A 7 2.34 20.78 2.18
N LYS A 8 1.69 20.03 1.28
CA LYS A 8 0.28 20.22 0.94
C LYS A 8 -0.60 19.50 1.95
N ARG A 9 -1.51 20.22 2.61
CA ARG A 9 -2.52 19.62 3.50
C ARG A 9 -3.34 18.56 2.77
N GLY A 10 -3.61 17.45 3.43
CA GLY A 10 -4.49 16.40 2.94
C GLY A 10 -3.83 15.34 2.06
N THR A 11 -2.55 15.46 1.72
CA THR A 11 -1.86 14.44 0.91
C THR A 11 -1.49 13.17 1.69
N GLY A 12 -1.41 13.26 3.03
CA GLY A 12 -0.96 12.14 3.88
C GLY A 12 0.48 11.67 3.62
N ILE A 13 1.25 12.43 2.82
CA ILE A 13 2.64 12.13 2.53
C ILE A 13 3.53 12.78 3.60
N ALA A 14 4.24 11.96 4.36
CA ALA A 14 5.21 12.44 5.33
C ALA A 14 6.51 12.86 4.63
N LYS A 15 7.15 13.92 5.16
CA LYS A 15 8.48 14.35 4.70
C LYS A 15 9.49 13.21 4.90
N ARG A 16 10.39 13.05 3.94
CA ARG A 16 11.45 12.04 4.00
C ARG A 16 12.80 12.72 3.69
N ASP A 17 13.81 12.27 4.40
CA ASP A 17 15.20 12.67 4.13
C ASP A 17 15.61 12.17 2.73
N PRO A 18 16.25 13.01 1.88
CA PRO A 18 16.72 12.60 0.56
C PRO A 18 17.68 11.39 0.60
N GLU A 19 18.54 11.32 1.62
CA GLU A 19 19.48 10.21 1.77
C GLU A 19 18.76 8.89 2.08
N TYR A 20 17.72 8.93 2.91
CA TYR A 20 16.85 7.78 3.14
C TYR A 20 16.23 7.27 1.83
N ILE A 21 15.75 8.17 0.98
CA ILE A 21 15.18 7.80 -0.33
C ILE A 21 16.25 7.22 -1.26
N ARG A 22 17.46 7.83 -1.29
CA ARG A 22 18.58 7.34 -2.09
C ARG A 22 18.95 5.90 -1.70
N LYS A 23 18.99 5.62 -0.41
CA LYS A 23 19.23 4.27 0.09
C LYS A 23 18.18 3.27 -0.41
N LYS A 24 16.89 3.63 -0.43
CA LYS A 24 15.84 2.76 -1.00
C LYS A 24 16.06 2.45 -2.47
N MET A 25 16.53 3.43 -3.24
CA MET A 25 16.90 3.22 -4.65
C MET A 25 18.08 2.26 -4.79
N GLN A 26 19.15 2.47 -4.03
CA GLN A 26 20.36 1.61 -4.05
C GLN A 26 20.06 0.17 -3.61
N ASP A 27 19.18 0.00 -2.61
CA ASP A 27 18.77 -1.32 -2.09
C ASP A 27 17.78 -2.05 -3.04
N GLY A 28 17.43 -1.45 -4.19
CA GLY A 28 16.43 -2.01 -5.12
C GLY A 28 15.04 -2.12 -4.49
N LYS A 29 14.70 -1.18 -3.61
CA LYS A 29 13.41 -1.09 -2.89
C LYS A 29 12.55 0.09 -3.38
N ALA A 30 12.89 0.68 -4.51
CA ALA A 30 12.17 1.81 -5.09
C ALA A 30 11.69 1.48 -6.50
N ILE A 31 10.53 2.01 -6.85
CA ILE A 31 9.97 2.04 -8.18
C ILE A 31 10.06 3.47 -8.69
N ILE A 32 10.70 3.66 -9.82
CA ILE A 32 10.90 4.95 -10.46
C ILE A 32 10.26 4.89 -11.84
N ALA A 33 9.32 5.78 -12.09
CA ALA A 33 8.75 5.97 -13.42
C ALA A 33 9.40 7.20 -14.07
N LEU A 34 9.95 7.02 -15.24
CA LEU A 34 10.57 8.07 -16.04
C LEU A 34 9.79 8.26 -17.33
N GLN A 35 9.73 9.49 -17.79
CA GLN A 35 9.41 9.87 -19.17
C GLN A 35 10.65 10.55 -19.72
N ASP A 36 11.35 9.88 -20.61
CA ASP A 36 12.71 10.24 -21.01
C ASP A 36 13.62 10.35 -19.77
N GLU A 37 14.15 11.52 -19.47
CA GLU A 37 14.95 11.77 -18.26
C GLU A 37 14.14 12.40 -17.10
N ALA A 38 12.87 12.73 -17.32
CA ALA A 38 12.02 13.38 -16.33
C ALA A 38 11.39 12.38 -15.37
N LEU A 39 11.44 12.67 -14.05
CA LEU A 39 10.78 11.86 -13.04
C LEU A 39 9.25 12.05 -13.12
N ALA A 40 8.56 11.04 -13.64
CA ALA A 40 7.11 11.01 -13.76
C ALA A 40 6.40 10.49 -12.50
N GLY A 41 7.02 9.55 -11.77
CA GLY A 41 6.43 9.00 -10.56
C GLY A 41 7.40 8.17 -9.73
N PHE A 42 7.02 7.91 -8.48
CA PHE A 42 7.86 7.22 -7.51
C PHE A 42 7.02 6.48 -6.48
N CYS A 43 7.55 5.37 -5.98
CA CYS A 43 7.08 4.64 -4.80
C CYS A 43 8.26 3.86 -4.23
N TYR A 44 8.21 3.52 -2.96
CA TYR A 44 9.22 2.61 -2.37
C TYR A 44 8.55 1.63 -1.40
N ILE A 45 9.26 0.55 -1.11
CA ILE A 45 8.86 -0.44 -0.13
C ILE A 45 9.78 -0.41 1.08
N GLU A 46 9.23 -0.69 2.26
CA GLU A 46 9.96 -0.74 3.52
C GLU A 46 9.45 -1.89 4.39
N THR A 47 10.38 -2.60 5.03
CA THR A 47 10.06 -3.71 5.94
C THR A 47 9.95 -3.27 7.38
N TRP A 48 9.01 -3.84 8.12
CA TRP A 48 8.73 -3.57 9.52
C TRP A 48 8.48 -4.86 10.30
N GLY A 49 8.58 -4.79 11.62
CA GLY A 49 8.30 -5.95 12.46
C GLY A 49 9.19 -7.16 12.10
N HIS A 50 10.50 -6.94 11.90
CA HIS A 50 11.45 -7.97 11.50
C HIS A 50 11.06 -8.72 10.20
N GLY A 51 10.56 -7.97 9.22
CA GLY A 51 10.20 -8.50 7.91
C GLY A 51 8.81 -9.14 7.82
N LYS A 52 8.01 -9.11 8.90
CA LYS A 52 6.62 -9.61 8.89
C LYS A 52 5.68 -8.73 8.07
N TYR A 53 6.02 -7.46 7.93
CA TYR A 53 5.24 -6.45 7.22
C TYR A 53 6.07 -5.71 6.19
N VAL A 54 5.47 -5.40 5.05
CA VAL A 54 6.04 -4.51 4.04
C VAL A 54 5.08 -3.36 3.78
N ALA A 55 5.53 -2.14 4.03
CA ALA A 55 4.79 -0.94 3.66
C ALA A 55 5.12 -0.52 2.23
N ASN A 56 4.09 -0.25 1.43
CA ASN A 56 4.23 0.48 0.17
C ASN A 56 4.03 1.97 0.44
N SER A 57 5.09 2.75 0.35
CA SER A 57 5.15 4.12 0.84
C SER A 57 5.54 5.12 -0.25
N GLY A 58 5.17 6.38 -0.05
CA GLY A 58 5.65 7.49 -0.87
C GLY A 58 5.17 7.47 -2.31
N LEU A 59 4.01 6.86 -2.62
CA LEU A 59 3.43 6.90 -3.95
C LEU A 59 3.15 8.35 -4.38
N ILE A 60 3.81 8.78 -5.42
CA ILE A 60 3.64 10.10 -5.99
C ILE A 60 3.73 10.04 -7.51
N VAL A 61 2.89 10.83 -8.18
CA VAL A 61 2.90 11.04 -9.63
C VAL A 61 2.93 12.54 -9.88
N ALA A 62 3.85 12.98 -10.72
CA ALA A 62 3.96 14.38 -11.11
C ALA A 62 2.66 14.81 -11.81
N GLN A 63 2.31 16.08 -11.64
CA GLN A 63 0.98 16.59 -12.01
C GLN A 63 0.66 16.38 -13.49
N GLU A 64 1.63 16.59 -14.34
CA GLU A 64 1.56 16.44 -15.79
C GLU A 64 1.34 15.00 -16.27
N TYR A 65 1.67 14.01 -15.42
CA TYR A 65 1.53 12.57 -15.72
C TYR A 65 0.36 11.91 -14.99
N ARG A 66 -0.53 12.71 -14.36
CA ARG A 66 -1.75 12.18 -13.70
C ARG A 66 -2.81 11.85 -14.74
N ASN A 67 -3.77 11.03 -14.33
CA ASN A 67 -4.92 10.56 -15.13
C ASN A 67 -4.56 9.62 -16.31
N TYR A 68 -3.31 9.20 -16.43
CA TYR A 68 -2.84 8.23 -17.43
C TYR A 68 -2.61 6.81 -16.84
N GLY A 69 -3.16 6.52 -15.66
CA GLY A 69 -3.01 5.21 -15.02
C GLY A 69 -1.64 4.94 -14.37
N LEU A 70 -0.71 5.91 -14.38
CA LEU A 70 0.65 5.71 -13.90
C LEU A 70 0.72 5.30 -12.42
N ALA A 71 -0.13 5.88 -11.56
CA ALA A 71 -0.20 5.50 -10.15
C ALA A 71 -0.52 4.02 -9.97
N ARG A 72 -1.44 3.47 -10.79
CA ARG A 72 -1.78 2.04 -10.80
C ARG A 72 -0.57 1.19 -11.17
N ARG A 73 0.07 1.48 -12.29
CA ARG A 73 1.26 0.74 -12.76
C ARG A 73 2.39 0.73 -11.73
N ILE A 74 2.64 1.88 -11.08
CA ILE A 74 3.64 1.98 -10.01
C ILE A 74 3.23 1.11 -8.80
N LYS A 75 1.96 1.10 -8.42
CA LYS A 75 1.48 0.29 -7.30
C LYS A 75 1.50 -1.21 -7.61
N GLU A 76 1.13 -1.61 -8.81
CA GLU A 76 1.25 -2.99 -9.29
C GLU A 76 2.71 -3.45 -9.18
N ARG A 77 3.65 -2.66 -9.71
CA ARG A 77 5.07 -3.01 -9.62
C ARG A 77 5.61 -3.02 -8.18
N ALA A 78 5.14 -2.12 -7.31
CA ALA A 78 5.50 -2.12 -5.89
C ALA A 78 4.95 -3.36 -5.16
N PHE A 79 3.74 -3.79 -5.52
CA PHE A 79 3.14 -5.03 -5.02
C PHE A 79 3.97 -6.25 -5.45
N GLU A 80 4.25 -6.39 -6.72
CA GLU A 80 5.08 -7.48 -7.27
C GLU A 80 6.46 -7.52 -6.60
N LEU A 81 7.18 -6.39 -6.54
CA LEU A 81 8.48 -6.28 -5.88
C LEU A 81 8.41 -6.68 -4.40
N SER A 82 7.32 -6.33 -3.71
CA SER A 82 7.11 -6.72 -2.33
C SER A 82 6.93 -8.24 -2.20
N ARG A 83 6.15 -8.85 -3.08
CA ARG A 83 5.91 -10.30 -3.12
C ARG A 83 7.18 -11.07 -3.51
N GLU A 84 7.94 -10.57 -4.48
CA GLU A 84 9.22 -11.17 -4.91
C GLU A 84 10.24 -11.20 -3.77
N LYS A 85 10.43 -10.06 -3.07
CA LYS A 85 11.44 -9.93 -2.02
C LYS A 85 11.00 -10.52 -0.66
N TYR A 86 9.70 -10.51 -0.38
CA TYR A 86 9.12 -10.85 0.93
C TYR A 86 7.82 -11.66 0.77
N PRO A 87 7.89 -12.89 0.24
CA PRO A 87 6.71 -13.67 -0.17
C PRO A 87 5.71 -13.94 0.96
N ASN A 88 6.17 -14.05 2.19
CA ASN A 88 5.34 -14.36 3.36
C ASN A 88 4.93 -13.13 4.17
N ALA A 89 5.41 -11.94 3.79
CA ALA A 89 5.09 -10.71 4.52
C ALA A 89 3.69 -10.20 4.19
N LYS A 90 3.01 -9.66 5.19
CA LYS A 90 1.79 -8.87 4.99
C LYS A 90 2.16 -7.54 4.35
N LEU A 91 1.48 -7.17 3.27
CA LEU A 91 1.71 -5.89 2.60
C LEU A 91 0.68 -4.88 3.09
N PHE A 92 1.12 -3.66 3.37
CA PHE A 92 0.20 -2.65 3.84
C PHE A 92 0.53 -1.24 3.34
N GLY A 93 -0.43 -0.36 3.47
CA GLY A 93 -0.27 1.07 3.25
C GLY A 93 -1.32 1.84 4.04
N ILE A 94 -1.03 3.09 4.33
CA ILE A 94 -1.99 4.03 4.91
C ILE A 94 -2.18 5.18 3.94
N THR A 95 -3.43 5.58 3.69
CA THR A 95 -3.72 6.60 2.68
C THR A 95 -5.00 7.36 3.00
N THR A 96 -5.05 8.64 2.59
CA THR A 96 -6.27 9.48 2.57
C THR A 96 -6.91 9.50 1.18
N SER A 97 -6.28 8.91 0.16
CA SER A 97 -6.70 9.00 -1.23
C SER A 97 -7.65 7.86 -1.62
N LEU A 98 -8.88 8.19 -1.98
CA LEU A 98 -9.85 7.21 -2.53
C LEU A 98 -9.32 6.49 -3.78
N ALA A 99 -8.60 7.21 -4.64
CA ALA A 99 -7.99 6.60 -5.83
C ALA A 99 -6.95 5.54 -5.47
N VAL A 100 -6.12 5.79 -4.44
CA VAL A 100 -5.14 4.82 -3.94
C VAL A 100 -5.84 3.66 -3.24
N MET A 101 -6.90 3.91 -2.46
CA MET A 101 -7.70 2.83 -1.84
C MET A 101 -8.26 1.90 -2.91
N LYS A 102 -8.82 2.44 -4.01
CA LYS A 102 -9.34 1.63 -5.12
C LYS A 102 -8.25 0.77 -5.76
N ILE A 103 -7.09 1.35 -6.06
CA ILE A 103 -5.96 0.60 -6.61
C ILE A 103 -5.53 -0.53 -5.66
N ASN A 104 -5.44 -0.24 -4.36
CA ASN A 104 -5.09 -1.24 -3.36
C ASN A 104 -6.14 -2.36 -3.29
N SER A 105 -7.45 -2.03 -3.30
CA SER A 105 -8.52 -3.03 -3.30
C SER A 105 -8.46 -3.94 -4.53
N ASP A 106 -8.18 -3.38 -5.70
CA ASP A 106 -8.02 -4.14 -6.95
C ASP A 106 -6.80 -5.09 -6.90
N LEU A 107 -5.80 -4.80 -6.04
CA LEU A 107 -4.63 -5.64 -5.75
C LEU A 107 -4.85 -6.63 -4.59
N GLY A 108 -6.08 -6.75 -4.08
CA GLY A 108 -6.42 -7.68 -2.99
C GLY A 108 -6.23 -7.14 -1.58
N TYR A 109 -5.83 -5.87 -1.41
CA TYR A 109 -5.80 -5.27 -0.07
C TYR A 109 -7.24 -5.02 0.42
N ARG A 110 -7.47 -5.26 1.70
CA ARG A 110 -8.71 -4.87 2.39
C ARG A 110 -8.49 -3.68 3.32
N PRO A 111 -9.50 -2.82 3.53
CA PRO A 111 -9.43 -1.81 4.59
C PRO A 111 -9.40 -2.50 5.96
N VAL A 112 -8.57 -1.95 6.85
CA VAL A 112 -8.34 -2.50 8.19
C VAL A 112 -8.22 -1.38 9.22
N THR A 113 -8.41 -1.73 10.48
CA THR A 113 -8.04 -0.85 11.59
C THR A 113 -6.51 -0.82 11.75
N PHE A 114 -5.98 0.23 12.37
CA PHE A 114 -4.54 0.35 12.58
C PHE A 114 -3.98 -0.71 13.52
N SER A 115 -4.82 -1.32 14.36
CA SER A 115 -4.45 -2.44 15.22
C SER A 115 -4.08 -3.72 14.48
N GLU A 116 -4.48 -3.85 13.20
CA GLU A 116 -4.11 -4.97 12.34
C GLU A 116 -2.79 -4.74 11.58
N LEU A 117 -2.27 -3.51 11.63
CA LEU A 117 -1.00 -3.15 11.02
C LEU A 117 0.17 -3.46 11.96
N THR A 118 1.38 -3.10 11.53
CA THR A 118 2.57 -3.29 12.34
C THR A 118 2.52 -2.51 13.65
N THR A 119 3.03 -3.13 14.72
CA THR A 119 3.26 -2.47 16.02
C THR A 119 4.64 -1.83 16.12
N ASP A 120 5.41 -1.83 15.04
CA ASP A 120 6.77 -1.28 14.99
C ASP A 120 6.75 0.24 15.23
N VAL A 121 7.38 0.66 16.30
CA VAL A 121 7.42 2.06 16.74
C VAL A 121 8.05 2.97 15.69
N GLU A 122 9.06 2.47 14.98
CA GLU A 122 9.75 3.25 13.93
C GLU A 122 8.83 3.54 12.74
N PHE A 123 7.91 2.63 12.40
CA PHE A 123 6.89 2.92 11.40
C PHE A 123 6.03 4.12 11.82
N TRP A 124 5.51 4.10 13.04
CA TRP A 124 4.64 5.16 13.56
C TRP A 124 5.37 6.47 13.81
N ASN A 125 6.66 6.41 14.16
CA ASN A 125 7.53 7.59 14.23
C ASN A 125 7.64 8.30 12.87
N GLY A 126 7.54 7.57 11.77
CA GLY A 126 7.48 8.15 10.42
C GLY A 126 6.29 9.08 10.18
N CYS A 127 5.24 9.01 11.00
CA CYS A 127 4.09 9.91 10.94
C CYS A 127 4.31 11.25 11.65
N ARG A 128 5.38 11.44 12.43
CA ARG A 128 5.64 12.67 13.21
C ARG A 128 5.68 13.94 12.36
N SER A 129 6.09 13.84 11.11
CA SER A 129 6.11 14.98 10.18
C SER A 129 4.77 15.20 9.44
N CYS A 130 3.76 14.38 9.70
CA CYS A 130 2.44 14.49 9.08
C CYS A 130 1.57 15.52 9.80
N PRO A 131 0.82 16.37 9.09
CA PRO A 131 -0.12 17.32 9.70
C PRO A 131 -1.20 16.69 10.58
N ASN A 132 -1.47 15.40 10.41
CA ASN A 132 -2.49 14.66 11.17
C ASN A 132 -1.90 13.87 12.36
N PHE A 133 -0.65 14.13 12.73
CA PHE A 133 0.03 13.38 13.80
C PHE A 133 -0.63 13.56 15.16
N ASP A 134 -1.23 14.72 15.42
CA ASP A 134 -1.99 14.98 16.64
C ASP A 134 -3.18 14.02 16.82
N ILE A 135 -3.88 13.67 15.74
CA ILE A 135 -4.99 12.71 15.75
C ILE A 135 -4.46 11.33 16.11
N LEU A 136 -3.38 10.90 15.47
CA LEU A 136 -2.75 9.60 15.72
C LEU A 136 -2.29 9.48 17.17
N THR A 137 -1.72 10.54 17.73
CA THR A 137 -1.25 10.58 19.13
C THR A 137 -2.41 10.50 20.12
N ARG A 138 -3.46 11.31 19.92
CA ARG A 138 -4.64 11.32 20.79
C ARG A 138 -5.41 10.00 20.79
N THR A 139 -5.31 9.23 19.72
CA THR A 139 -5.97 7.93 19.59
C THR A 139 -5.05 6.75 19.91
N GLU A 140 -3.90 7.00 20.52
CA GLU A 140 -2.91 5.96 20.88
C GLU A 140 -2.56 5.06 19.69
N GLN A 141 -2.37 5.65 18.51
CA GLN A 141 -2.07 4.97 17.25
C GLN A 141 -3.19 4.04 16.73
N LYS A 142 -4.40 4.14 17.27
CA LYS A 142 -5.53 3.28 16.87
C LYS A 142 -6.31 3.83 15.68
N MET A 143 -6.25 5.15 15.43
CA MET A 143 -7.01 5.84 14.41
C MET A 143 -6.29 7.08 13.88
N CYS A 144 -6.52 7.39 12.60
CA CYS A 144 -6.12 8.63 11.94
C CYS A 144 -7.10 8.94 10.80
N LEU A 145 -6.91 10.05 10.07
CA LEU A 145 -7.65 10.34 8.83
C LEU A 145 -7.25 9.40 7.67
N CYS A 146 -6.12 8.70 7.79
CA CYS A 146 -5.74 7.68 6.82
C CYS A 146 -6.53 6.40 7.04
N THR A 147 -6.87 5.72 5.96
CA THR A 147 -7.36 4.35 5.99
C THR A 147 -6.16 3.39 5.91
N GLY A 148 -6.11 2.42 6.83
CA GLY A 148 -5.20 1.28 6.72
C GLY A 148 -5.69 0.32 5.64
N MET A 149 -4.79 -0.15 4.78
CA MET A 149 -5.07 -1.15 3.75
C MET A 149 -4.07 -2.29 3.91
N LEU A 150 -4.54 -3.51 4.03
CA LEU A 150 -3.73 -4.69 4.30
C LEU A 150 -4.01 -5.79 3.27
N TYR A 151 -2.94 -6.35 2.71
CA TYR A 151 -2.92 -7.60 1.96
C TYR A 151 -2.23 -8.65 2.83
N ASP A 152 -2.92 -9.74 3.11
CA ASP A 152 -2.38 -10.89 3.86
C ASP A 152 -2.32 -12.10 2.92
N PRO A 153 -1.11 -12.59 2.56
CA PRO A 153 -0.98 -13.71 1.65
C PRO A 153 -1.65 -14.99 2.14
N GLU A 154 -1.65 -15.26 3.45
CA GLU A 154 -2.30 -16.44 4.02
C GLU A 154 -3.83 -16.35 3.92
N GLU A 155 -4.39 -15.16 4.10
CA GLU A 155 -5.83 -14.94 3.93
C GLU A 155 -6.24 -15.08 2.47
N GLU A 156 -5.42 -14.59 1.54
CA GLU A 156 -5.71 -14.69 0.11
C GLU A 156 -5.71 -16.14 -0.37
N GLU A 157 -4.70 -16.93 -0.01
CA GLU A 157 -4.66 -18.36 -0.32
C GLU A 157 -5.88 -19.11 0.23
N LYS A 158 -6.34 -18.76 1.45
CA LYS A 158 -7.56 -19.34 2.03
C LYS A 158 -8.82 -18.95 1.26
N ARG A 159 -8.88 -17.71 0.74
CA ARG A 159 -10.00 -17.24 -0.09
C ARG A 159 -10.03 -17.92 -1.44
N GLU A 160 -8.90 -18.02 -2.11
CA GLU A 160 -8.77 -18.70 -3.40
C GLU A 160 -9.18 -20.17 -3.29
N ARG A 161 -8.71 -20.87 -2.24
CA ARG A 161 -9.11 -22.26 -2.00
C ARG A 161 -10.60 -22.41 -1.77
N LYS A 162 -11.22 -21.58 -0.92
CA LYS A 162 -12.66 -21.59 -0.69
C LYS A 162 -13.46 -21.27 -1.94
N ALA A 163 -12.99 -20.33 -2.76
CA ALA A 163 -13.65 -19.99 -4.01
C ALA A 163 -13.59 -21.14 -5.02
N ALA A 164 -12.46 -21.86 -5.08
CA ALA A 164 -12.32 -23.04 -5.91
C ALA A 164 -13.24 -24.18 -5.46
N GLU A 165 -13.32 -24.45 -4.16
CA GLU A 165 -14.21 -25.45 -3.57
C GLU A 165 -15.70 -25.15 -3.90
N GLN A 166 -16.13 -23.89 -3.73
CA GLN A 166 -17.51 -23.46 -4.04
C GLN A 166 -17.83 -23.52 -5.53
N LYS A 167 -16.83 -23.33 -6.39
CA LYS A 167 -17.03 -23.46 -7.83
C LYS A 167 -17.30 -24.91 -8.23
N VAL A 168 -16.52 -25.85 -7.69
CA VAL A 168 -16.73 -27.28 -7.90
C VAL A 168 -18.13 -27.72 -7.41
N GLU A 169 -18.53 -27.32 -6.19
CA GLU A 169 -19.87 -27.64 -5.65
C GLU A 169 -21.00 -27.09 -6.51
N ARG A 170 -20.82 -25.92 -7.15
CA ARG A 170 -21.84 -25.35 -8.05
C ARG A 170 -21.91 -26.07 -9.39
N GLU A 171 -20.80 -26.56 -9.91
CA GLU A 171 -20.75 -27.32 -11.16
C GLU A 171 -21.32 -28.72 -10.98
N GLU A 172 -21.22 -29.30 -9.77
CA GLU A 172 -21.75 -30.62 -9.45
C GLU A 172 -23.28 -30.64 -9.09
N LYS A 173 -23.84 -29.47 -8.76
CA LYS A 173 -25.27 -29.37 -8.46
C LYS A 173 -26.10 -29.28 -9.74
N PRO A 174 -26.97 -30.29 -10.05
CA PRO A 174 -27.86 -30.21 -11.21
C PRO A 174 -28.85 -29.05 -11.03
N LEU A 175 -29.07 -28.29 -12.10
CA LEU A 175 -30.10 -27.28 -12.18
C LEU A 175 -31.47 -27.99 -12.14
N GLU A 176 -32.14 -28.02 -11.00
CA GLU A 176 -33.53 -28.42 -10.92
C GLU A 176 -34.41 -27.28 -11.46
N LEU A 177 -34.96 -27.49 -12.65
CA LEU A 177 -36.04 -26.64 -13.19
C LEU A 177 -37.35 -27.07 -12.55
N THR A 178 -37.84 -26.30 -11.58
CA THR A 178 -39.23 -26.42 -11.12
C THR A 178 -40.17 -25.73 -12.11
N GLN A 179 -41.18 -26.46 -12.58
CA GLN A 179 -42.31 -25.91 -13.37
C GLN A 179 -43.25 -25.08 -12.51
#